data_c41827825ffd913ca7c0227c3cabb43c
#
_entry.id   c41827825ffd913ca7c0227c3cabb43c
#
_cell.length_a   1.000
_cell.length_b   1.000
_cell.length_c   1.000
_cell.angle_alpha   90.00
_cell.angle_beta   90.00
_cell.angle_gamma   90.00
#
_symmetry.space_group_name_H-M   'P 1'
#
loop_
_entity.id
_entity.type
_entity.pdbx_description
1 polymer ?
#
loop_
_entity_poly.entity_id
_entity_poly.type
_entity_poly.pdbx_seq_one_letter_code
_entity_poly.pdbx_strand_id
1 'polypeptide(L)'
;MDITKIVDKYFRPFVASAAAIFLIPWVLYLELVLPTHYEAYHWRGAWVGFDVGLVVFLAATAILGFLRSHLLSIAAFATGVLLLVDVWFDIMTASPHDRPTSIITGVCGNIPLALILMGIGIQIGRRIYQLAEKATLDIEHDL
;
A
#
# COMPACT_ATOMS: atom_id res chain seq x y z
N MET A 1 -22.50 -25.00 -12.34
CA MET A 1 -21.13 -24.46 -12.22
C MET A 1 -21.16 -23.04 -12.75
N ASP A 2 -21.02 -22.07 -11.89
CA ASP A 2 -21.28 -20.65 -12.19
C ASP A 2 -20.06 -20.05 -12.93
N ILE A 3 -20.21 -19.81 -14.24
CA ILE A 3 -19.14 -19.33 -15.14
C ILE A 3 -18.60 -17.97 -14.63
N THR A 4 -19.45 -17.15 -14.02
CA THR A 4 -19.04 -15.85 -13.46
C THR A 4 -18.03 -15.99 -12.32
N LYS A 5 -18.20 -16.99 -11.43
CA LYS A 5 -17.25 -17.29 -10.35
C LYS A 5 -15.90 -17.79 -10.85
N ILE A 6 -15.91 -18.55 -11.96
CA ILE A 6 -14.68 -19.04 -12.58
C ILE A 6 -13.91 -17.89 -13.25
N VAL A 7 -14.62 -17.04 -13.98
CA VAL A 7 -14.03 -15.86 -14.63
C VAL A 7 -13.40 -14.93 -13.56
N ASP A 8 -14.12 -14.63 -12.48
CA ASP A 8 -13.63 -13.77 -11.40
C ASP A 8 -12.39 -14.37 -10.69
N LYS A 9 -12.36 -15.69 -10.48
CA LYS A 9 -11.26 -16.39 -9.81
C LYS A 9 -9.94 -16.29 -10.57
N TYR A 10 -9.99 -16.36 -11.90
CA TYR A 10 -8.78 -16.35 -12.75
C TYR A 10 -8.46 -14.98 -13.34
N PHE A 11 -9.46 -14.13 -13.54
CA PHE A 11 -9.29 -12.82 -14.15
C PHE A 11 -8.40 -11.89 -13.31
N ARG A 12 -8.62 -11.82 -12.00
CA ARG A 12 -7.84 -10.95 -11.09
C ARG A 12 -6.35 -11.30 -11.05
N PRO A 13 -5.95 -12.57 -10.80
CA PRO A 13 -4.53 -12.93 -10.84
C PRO A 13 -3.95 -12.82 -12.25
N PHE A 14 -4.72 -13.06 -13.31
CA PHE A 14 -4.27 -12.89 -14.69
C PHE A 14 -3.91 -11.42 -14.97
N VAL A 15 -4.79 -10.47 -14.64
CA VAL A 15 -4.54 -9.05 -14.84
C VAL A 15 -3.30 -8.59 -14.07
N ALA A 16 -3.17 -8.99 -12.79
CA ALA A 16 -2.01 -8.65 -11.98
C ALA A 16 -0.70 -9.23 -12.55
N SER A 17 -0.74 -10.50 -13.01
CA SER A 17 0.43 -11.14 -13.63
C SER A 17 0.82 -10.50 -14.95
N ALA A 18 -0.15 -10.18 -15.80
CA ALA A 18 0.09 -9.50 -17.06
C ALA A 18 0.70 -8.11 -16.86
N ALA A 19 0.17 -7.36 -15.89
CA ALA A 19 0.72 -6.06 -15.51
C ALA A 19 2.16 -6.18 -14.99
N ALA A 20 2.45 -7.15 -14.13
CA ALA A 20 3.80 -7.39 -13.60
C ALA A 20 4.79 -7.76 -14.73
N ILE A 21 4.39 -8.63 -15.64
CA ILE A 21 5.23 -9.02 -16.79
C ILE A 21 5.51 -7.83 -17.71
N PHE A 22 4.53 -6.96 -17.93
CA PHE A 22 4.71 -5.74 -18.73
C PHE A 22 5.62 -4.72 -18.01
N LEU A 23 5.54 -4.65 -16.68
CA LEU A 23 6.30 -3.68 -15.88
C LEU A 23 7.81 -3.97 -15.89
N ILE A 24 8.23 -5.24 -15.98
CA ILE A 24 9.64 -5.62 -16.00
C ILE A 24 10.41 -4.95 -17.14
N PRO A 25 10.05 -5.12 -18.44
CA PRO A 25 10.74 -4.44 -19.53
C PRO A 25 10.62 -2.91 -19.45
N TRP A 26 9.52 -2.39 -18.90
CA TRP A 26 9.35 -0.96 -18.66
C TRP A 26 10.36 -0.41 -17.65
N VAL A 27 10.56 -1.10 -16.52
CA VAL A 27 11.57 -0.71 -15.52
C VAL A 27 12.99 -0.76 -16.10
N LEU A 28 13.32 -1.79 -16.88
CA LEU A 28 14.61 -1.87 -17.57
C LEU A 28 14.81 -0.73 -18.57
N TYR A 29 13.77 -0.37 -19.30
CA TYR A 29 13.80 0.79 -20.19
C TYR A 29 14.04 2.09 -19.42
N LEU A 30 13.35 2.31 -18.29
CA LEU A 30 13.55 3.50 -17.45
C LEU A 30 14.97 3.59 -16.91
N GLU A 31 15.55 2.49 -16.47
CA GLU A 31 16.96 2.44 -15.99
C GLU A 31 17.95 2.91 -17.05
N LEU A 32 17.69 2.58 -18.33
CA LEU A 32 18.56 2.93 -19.45
C LEU A 32 18.40 4.38 -19.94
N VAL A 33 17.21 4.96 -19.74
CA VAL A 33 16.84 6.25 -20.37
C VAL A 33 16.79 7.39 -19.37
N LEU A 34 16.47 7.12 -18.10
CA LEU A 34 16.36 8.19 -17.12
C LEU A 34 17.74 8.77 -16.77
N PRO A 35 17.87 10.11 -16.77
CA PRO A 35 19.11 10.76 -16.32
C PRO A 35 19.28 10.57 -14.82
N THR A 36 20.54 10.45 -14.37
CA THR A 36 20.87 10.33 -12.95
C THR A 36 20.58 11.60 -12.14
N HIS A 37 20.41 12.72 -12.83
CA HIS A 37 20.02 14.00 -12.24
C HIS A 37 19.02 14.70 -13.14
N TYR A 38 17.88 15.10 -12.55
CA TYR A 38 16.81 15.78 -13.28
C TYR A 38 16.20 16.89 -12.39
N GLU A 39 16.06 18.09 -12.94
CA GLU A 39 15.34 19.20 -12.30
C GLU A 39 13.84 19.07 -12.61
N ALA A 40 13.05 18.78 -11.58
CA ALA A 40 11.61 18.61 -11.72
C ALA A 40 10.88 19.95 -11.55
N TYR A 41 10.03 20.31 -12.54
CA TYR A 41 9.04 21.36 -12.37
C TYR A 41 8.02 20.96 -11.30
N HIS A 42 7.58 21.92 -10.48
CA HIS A 42 6.59 21.70 -9.42
C HIS A 42 7.01 20.71 -8.33
N TRP A 43 8.31 20.51 -8.10
CA TRP A 43 8.86 19.63 -7.06
C TRP A 43 8.17 19.78 -5.70
N ARG A 44 8.08 21.03 -5.19
CA ARG A 44 7.39 21.33 -3.94
C ARG A 44 5.92 20.88 -3.96
N GLY A 45 5.22 21.14 -5.07
CA GLY A 45 3.80 20.77 -5.20
C GLY A 45 3.58 19.26 -5.17
N ALA A 46 4.48 18.50 -5.79
CA ALA A 46 4.41 17.05 -5.78
C ALA A 46 4.62 16.48 -4.36
N TRP A 47 5.66 16.96 -3.65
CA TRP A 47 5.95 16.51 -2.29
C TRP A 47 4.88 16.91 -1.27
N VAL A 48 4.54 18.20 -1.23
CA VAL A 48 3.48 18.67 -0.31
C VAL A 48 2.15 17.99 -0.61
N GLY A 49 1.81 17.77 -1.89
CA GLY A 49 0.60 17.05 -2.27
C GLY A 49 0.60 15.60 -1.80
N PHE A 50 1.72 14.91 -1.92
CA PHE A 50 1.88 13.54 -1.43
C PHE A 50 1.74 13.47 0.10
N ASP A 51 2.42 14.35 0.83
CA ASP A 51 2.36 14.41 2.30
C ASP A 51 0.96 14.74 2.81
N VAL A 52 0.25 15.67 2.17
CA VAL A 52 -1.17 15.95 2.47
C VAL A 52 -2.01 14.69 2.25
N GLY A 53 -1.80 13.98 1.16
CA GLY A 53 -2.44 12.69 0.90
C GLY A 53 -2.17 11.68 2.02
N LEU A 54 -0.91 11.56 2.45
CA LEU A 54 -0.50 10.67 3.54
C LEU A 54 -1.17 11.04 4.85
N VAL A 55 -1.25 12.33 5.20
CA VAL A 55 -1.98 12.83 6.38
C VAL A 55 -3.46 12.46 6.30
N VAL A 56 -4.10 12.60 5.14
CA VAL A 56 -5.50 12.20 4.95
C VAL A 56 -5.69 10.70 5.18
N PHE A 57 -4.79 9.87 4.67
CA PHE A 57 -4.84 8.42 4.87
C PHE A 57 -4.62 8.03 6.34
N LEU A 58 -3.69 8.68 7.03
CA LEU A 58 -3.47 8.50 8.48
C LEU A 58 -4.72 8.91 9.29
N ALA A 59 -5.30 10.06 8.99
CA ALA A 59 -6.52 10.54 9.64
C ALA A 59 -7.71 9.59 9.39
N ALA A 60 -7.90 9.15 8.14
CA ALA A 60 -8.94 8.18 7.79
C ALA A 60 -8.74 6.85 8.55
N THR A 61 -7.50 6.34 8.62
CA THR A 61 -7.18 5.13 9.38
C THR A 61 -7.51 5.29 10.85
N ALA A 62 -7.17 6.42 11.47
CA ALA A 62 -7.50 6.70 12.86
C ALA A 62 -9.02 6.76 13.08
N ILE A 63 -9.75 7.50 12.23
CA ILE A 63 -11.21 7.63 12.32
C ILE A 63 -11.89 6.27 12.17
N LEU A 64 -11.50 5.48 11.16
CA LEU A 64 -12.04 4.13 10.94
C LEU A 64 -11.71 3.18 12.10
N GLY A 65 -10.58 3.37 12.77
CA GLY A 65 -10.21 2.67 14.00
C GLY A 65 -11.16 3.00 15.16
N PHE A 66 -11.43 4.29 15.42
CA PHE A 66 -12.38 4.72 16.44
C PHE A 66 -13.81 4.23 16.16
N LEU A 67 -14.22 4.25 14.89
CA LEU A 67 -15.54 3.77 14.46
C LEU A 67 -15.64 2.23 14.41
N ARG A 68 -14.55 1.52 14.67
CA ARG A 68 -14.47 0.04 14.56
C ARG A 68 -14.97 -0.50 13.22
N SER A 69 -14.69 0.23 12.15
CA SER A 69 -15.13 -0.10 10.79
C SER A 69 -14.30 -1.25 10.21
N HIS A 70 -14.94 -2.14 9.44
CA HIS A 70 -14.24 -3.18 8.66
C HIS A 70 -13.30 -2.59 7.59
N LEU A 71 -13.55 -1.37 7.14
CA LEU A 71 -12.70 -0.64 6.20
C LEU A 71 -11.32 -0.29 6.79
N LEU A 72 -11.17 -0.35 8.12
CA LEU A 72 -9.88 -0.15 8.79
C LEU A 72 -8.79 -1.10 8.27
N SER A 73 -9.15 -2.35 7.92
CA SER A 73 -8.20 -3.32 7.36
C SER A 73 -7.51 -2.77 6.10
N ILE A 74 -8.30 -2.26 5.17
CA ILE A 74 -7.81 -1.74 3.88
C ILE A 74 -7.08 -0.41 4.10
N ALA A 75 -7.66 0.50 4.89
CA ALA A 75 -7.09 1.82 5.15
C ALA A 75 -5.73 1.71 5.85
N ALA A 76 -5.61 0.89 6.90
CA ALA A 76 -4.37 0.69 7.63
C ALA A 76 -3.28 0.08 6.74
N PHE A 77 -3.62 -0.94 5.96
CA PHE A 77 -2.66 -1.57 5.05
C PHE A 77 -2.18 -0.58 3.98
N ALA A 78 -3.09 0.15 3.34
CA ALA A 78 -2.76 1.15 2.31
C ALA A 78 -1.89 2.28 2.88
N THR A 79 -2.22 2.79 4.08
CA THR A 79 -1.43 3.81 4.76
C THR A 79 -0.01 3.30 5.06
N GLY A 80 0.13 2.07 5.51
CA GLY A 80 1.44 1.46 5.74
C GLY A 80 2.27 1.36 4.47
N VAL A 81 1.66 0.98 3.34
CA VAL A 81 2.35 0.96 2.03
C VAL A 81 2.78 2.36 1.62
N LEU A 82 1.92 3.37 1.77
CA LEU A 82 2.26 4.76 1.44
C LEU A 82 3.44 5.28 2.28
N LEU A 83 3.51 4.94 3.57
CA LEU A 83 4.66 5.27 4.41
C LEU A 83 5.97 4.64 3.93
N LEU A 84 5.95 3.42 3.41
CA LEU A 84 7.14 2.80 2.82
C LEU A 84 7.56 3.48 1.52
N VAL A 85 6.59 3.88 0.70
CA VAL A 85 6.84 4.66 -0.53
C VAL A 85 7.47 6.02 -0.17
N ASP A 86 6.96 6.68 0.87
CA ASP A 86 7.49 7.93 1.40
C ASP A 86 8.97 7.81 1.78
N VAL A 87 9.30 6.83 2.61
CA VAL A 87 10.70 6.57 2.99
C VAL A 87 11.61 6.33 1.79
N TRP A 88 11.13 5.57 0.82
CA TRP A 88 11.89 5.30 -0.39
C TRP A 88 12.22 6.59 -1.14
N PHE A 89 11.21 7.42 -1.38
CA PHE A 89 11.40 8.69 -2.10
C PHE A 89 12.26 9.66 -1.29
N ASP A 90 12.01 9.80 0.01
CA ASP A 90 12.80 10.66 0.90
C ASP A 90 14.30 10.35 0.81
N ILE A 91 14.67 9.07 0.89
CA ILE A 91 16.07 8.66 0.85
C ILE A 91 16.66 8.83 -0.55
N MET A 92 15.89 8.53 -1.61
CA MET A 92 16.38 8.59 -2.99
C MET A 92 16.52 10.02 -3.49
N THR A 93 15.68 10.94 -3.00
CA THR A 93 15.65 12.33 -3.48
C THR A 93 16.37 13.31 -2.54
N ALA A 94 16.79 12.88 -1.37
CA ALA A 94 17.53 13.70 -0.41
C ALA A 94 18.89 14.13 -0.97
N SER A 95 19.24 15.38 -0.70
CA SER A 95 20.59 15.88 -0.94
C SER A 95 21.62 15.10 -0.11
N PRO A 96 22.91 15.07 -0.48
CA PRO A 96 23.94 14.43 0.33
C PRO A 96 23.98 14.90 1.80
N HIS A 97 23.61 16.16 2.05
CA HIS A 97 23.55 16.75 3.39
C HIS A 97 22.35 16.23 4.19
N ASP A 98 21.20 16.08 3.56
CA ASP A 98 19.92 15.72 4.21
C ASP A 98 19.71 14.20 4.32
N ARG A 99 20.43 13.43 3.51
CA ARG A 99 20.28 11.97 3.41
C ARG A 99 20.40 11.22 4.74
N PRO A 100 21.35 11.55 5.64
CA PRO A 100 21.40 10.90 6.97
C PRO A 100 20.13 11.14 7.78
N THR A 101 19.57 12.34 7.73
CA THR A 101 18.32 12.69 8.41
C THR A 101 17.16 11.90 7.84
N SER A 102 17.01 11.82 6.52
CA SER A 102 15.97 11.02 5.85
C SER A 102 16.06 9.53 6.22
N ILE A 103 17.28 8.97 6.30
CA ILE A 103 17.47 7.58 6.73
C ILE A 103 17.02 7.39 8.18
N ILE A 104 17.42 8.27 9.09
CA ILE A 104 17.08 8.15 10.52
C ILE A 104 15.56 8.29 10.72
N THR A 105 14.93 9.28 10.13
CA THR A 105 13.47 9.49 10.24
C THR A 105 12.70 8.34 9.60
N GLY A 106 13.14 7.84 8.46
CA GLY A 106 12.55 6.68 7.80
C GLY A 106 12.65 5.41 8.64
N VAL A 107 13.85 5.07 9.11
CA VAL A 107 14.10 3.82 9.85
C VAL A 107 13.49 3.85 11.25
N CYS A 108 13.56 4.97 11.96
CA CYS A 108 13.08 5.07 13.33
C CYS A 108 11.60 5.48 13.45
N GLY A 109 11.04 6.13 12.43
CA GLY A 109 9.67 6.63 12.41
C GLY A 109 8.77 5.86 11.45
N ASN A 110 8.93 6.14 10.16
CA ASN A 110 7.97 5.72 9.13
C ASN A 110 7.93 4.19 8.93
N ILE A 111 9.08 3.50 8.92
CA ILE A 111 9.11 2.02 8.73
C ILE A 111 8.44 1.29 9.90
N PRO A 112 8.74 1.55 11.18
CA PRO A 112 8.04 0.90 12.28
C PRO A 112 6.52 1.16 12.24
N LEU A 113 6.11 2.40 11.99
CA LEU A 113 4.71 2.76 11.87
C LEU A 113 4.03 2.02 10.70
N ALA A 114 4.68 1.95 9.55
CA ALA A 114 4.20 1.22 8.38
C ALA A 114 3.96 -0.26 8.70
N LEU A 115 4.93 -0.92 9.33
CA LEU A 115 4.84 -2.33 9.71
C LEU A 115 3.71 -2.59 10.72
N ILE A 116 3.53 -1.71 11.70
CA ILE A 116 2.42 -1.78 12.66
C ILE A 116 1.08 -1.67 11.93
N LEU A 117 0.91 -0.67 11.08
CA LEU A 117 -0.35 -0.44 10.36
C LEU A 117 -0.66 -1.59 9.39
N MET A 118 0.33 -2.06 8.64
CA MET A 118 0.16 -3.22 7.76
C MET A 118 -0.19 -4.47 8.55
N GLY A 119 0.46 -4.70 9.70
CA GLY A 119 0.15 -5.83 10.60
C GLY A 119 -1.29 -5.76 11.12
N ILE A 120 -1.76 -4.59 11.55
CA ILE A 120 -3.15 -4.37 11.96
C ILE A 120 -4.11 -4.67 10.80
N GLY A 121 -3.83 -4.12 9.61
CA GLY A 121 -4.64 -4.35 8.42
C GLY A 121 -4.78 -5.84 8.07
N ILE A 122 -3.66 -6.57 8.06
CA ILE A 122 -3.64 -8.01 7.79
C ILE A 122 -4.41 -8.80 8.86
N GLN A 123 -4.21 -8.49 10.14
CA GLN A 123 -4.89 -9.20 11.23
C GLN A 123 -6.41 -9.03 11.17
N ILE A 124 -6.88 -7.80 10.94
CA ILE A 124 -8.32 -7.51 10.80
C ILE A 124 -8.89 -8.23 9.58
N GLY A 125 -8.20 -8.14 8.43
CA GLY A 125 -8.61 -8.80 7.20
C GLY A 125 -8.75 -10.32 7.36
N ARG A 126 -7.78 -10.96 8.02
CA ARG A 126 -7.84 -12.41 8.34
C ARG A 126 -9.01 -12.75 9.23
N ARG A 127 -9.30 -11.96 10.25
CA ARG A 127 -10.45 -12.19 11.14
C ARG A 127 -11.78 -12.08 10.39
N ILE A 128 -11.93 -11.08 9.54
CA ILE A 128 -13.14 -10.92 8.73
C ILE A 128 -13.34 -12.13 7.81
N TYR A 129 -12.26 -12.57 7.16
CA TYR A 129 -12.30 -13.74 6.28
C TYR A 129 -12.73 -15.01 7.03
N GLN A 130 -12.14 -15.28 8.21
CA GLN A 130 -12.46 -16.45 9.04
C GLN A 130 -13.92 -16.44 9.53
N LEU A 131 -14.46 -15.27 9.88
CA LEU A 131 -15.85 -15.14 10.28
C LEU A 131 -16.82 -15.40 9.12
N ALA A 132 -16.48 -14.90 7.94
CA ALA A 132 -17.27 -15.15 6.74
C ALA A 132 -17.27 -16.65 6.34
N GLU A 133 -16.12 -17.30 6.43
CA GLU A 133 -15.98 -18.74 6.15
C GLU A 133 -16.81 -19.60 7.11
N LYS A 134 -16.74 -19.30 8.42
CA LYS A 134 -17.55 -20.01 9.42
C LYS A 134 -19.05 -19.84 9.17
N ALA A 135 -19.51 -18.62 8.90
CA ALA A 135 -20.91 -18.37 8.63
C ALA A 135 -21.42 -19.14 7.39
N THR A 136 -20.56 -19.35 6.39
CA THR A 136 -20.92 -20.15 5.21
C THR A 136 -21.05 -21.63 5.54
N LEU A 137 -20.14 -22.19 6.37
CA LEU A 137 -20.18 -23.60 6.79
C LEU A 137 -21.38 -23.91 7.69
N ASP A 138 -21.76 -22.99 8.59
CA ASP A 138 -22.91 -23.15 9.46
C ASP A 138 -24.22 -23.22 8.64
N ILE A 139 -24.36 -22.38 7.60
CA ILE A 139 -25.53 -22.43 6.72
C ILE A 139 -25.61 -23.75 5.92
N GLU A 140 -24.47 -24.29 5.50
CA GLU A 140 -24.40 -25.54 4.72
C GLU A 140 -24.69 -26.75 5.58
N HIS A 141 -24.47 -26.67 6.89
CA HIS A 141 -24.78 -27.77 7.84
C HIS A 141 -26.25 -27.81 8.27
N ASP A 142 -26.94 -26.66 8.17
CA ASP A 142 -28.37 -26.54 8.56
C ASP A 142 -29.35 -26.85 7.39
N LEU A 143 -28.84 -27.16 6.20
CA LEU A 143 -29.61 -27.56 5.01
C LEU A 143 -29.57 -29.07 4.75
#